data_a3ce188cda4cc31f63afe3eab6372553
#
_entry.id   a3ce188cda4cc31f63afe3eab6372553
#
_cell.length_a   1.000
_cell.length_b   1.000
_cell.length_c   1.000
_cell.angle_alpha   90.00
_cell.angle_beta   90.00
_cell.angle_gamma   90.00
#
_symmetry.space_group_name_H-M   'P 1'
#
loop_
_entity.id
_entity.type
_entity.pdbx_description
1 polymer ?
#
loop_
_entity_poly.entity_id
_entity_poly.type
_entity_poly.pdbx_seq_one_letter_code
_entity_poly.pdbx_strand_id
1 'polypeptide(L)'
;MPDPVLFRFGLATVIVGNGMFKPNISTMVGKLYSIADERRDSGFTIFYMGINMGAFIAPIFTGWLATSLFGTDAAPAYQYVFGAAGVGMLFSLVWFYFGRRQLQGIGSPPAEAPGRERLVYVSIGALCVIPLMYVLLTIGAEALQYVLTALFIGLAVMLMIEGIREGAVARDRTIAMLLIFAFNILFWMFYEQAGNSFTFLADQIVNRDLGGFVFPTAWFQSVPALAVIMLAPVVAWLWVWLAKRNLNPSIPRKFGLGLLFNGLAFLLL
;
A
#
# COMPACT_ATOMS: atom_id res chain seq x y z
N MET A 1 -2.20 1.87 -29.47
CA MET A 1 -1.73 2.17 -28.11
C MET A 1 -2.43 3.44 -27.64
N PRO A 2 -2.83 3.55 -26.38
CA PRO A 2 -3.34 4.83 -25.85
C PRO A 2 -2.23 5.88 -25.97
N ASP A 3 -2.63 7.14 -26.16
CA ASP A 3 -1.71 8.28 -26.21
C ASP A 3 -0.81 8.28 -24.96
N PRO A 4 0.53 8.28 -25.10
CA PRO A 4 1.46 8.26 -23.98
C PRO A 4 1.28 9.45 -23.00
N VAL A 5 0.85 10.60 -23.51
CA VAL A 5 0.60 11.80 -22.69
C VAL A 5 -0.62 11.55 -21.82
N LEU A 6 -1.72 11.10 -22.39
CA LEU A 6 -2.96 10.79 -21.66
C LEU A 6 -2.74 9.67 -20.64
N PHE A 7 -1.96 8.64 -20.99
CA PHE A 7 -1.61 7.55 -20.08
C PHE A 7 -0.84 8.05 -18.86
N ARG A 8 0.19 8.91 -19.05
CA ARG A 8 0.96 9.49 -17.94
C ARG A 8 0.11 10.40 -17.07
N PHE A 9 -0.79 11.19 -17.65
CA PHE A 9 -1.75 11.98 -16.87
C PHE A 9 -2.68 11.10 -16.03
N GLY A 10 -3.16 10.00 -16.60
CA GLY A 10 -3.92 9.00 -15.86
C GLY A 10 -3.15 8.44 -14.68
N LEU A 11 -1.89 8.02 -14.87
CA LEU A 11 -1.03 7.54 -13.79
C LEU A 11 -0.77 8.62 -12.72
N ALA A 12 -0.48 9.86 -13.14
CA ALA A 12 -0.29 10.98 -12.20
C ALA A 12 -1.53 11.20 -11.33
N THR A 13 -2.72 11.12 -11.93
CA THR A 13 -3.99 11.24 -11.21
C THR A 13 -4.19 10.09 -10.21
N VAL A 14 -3.86 8.86 -10.58
CA VAL A 14 -3.92 7.69 -9.68
C VAL A 14 -2.96 7.86 -8.50
N ILE A 15 -1.74 8.35 -8.74
CA ILE A 15 -0.74 8.61 -7.68
C ILE A 15 -1.30 9.62 -6.66
N VAL A 16 -1.82 10.74 -7.12
CA VAL A 16 -2.41 11.79 -6.25
C VAL A 16 -3.61 11.24 -5.49
N GLY A 17 -4.52 10.53 -6.17
CA GLY A 17 -5.69 9.91 -5.54
C GLY A 17 -5.31 8.90 -4.46
N ASN A 18 -4.32 8.04 -4.71
CA ASN A 18 -3.82 7.06 -3.74
C ASN A 18 -3.15 7.73 -2.53
N GLY A 19 -2.38 8.79 -2.77
CA GLY A 19 -1.77 9.60 -1.71
C GLY A 19 -2.80 10.26 -0.80
N MET A 20 -3.96 10.65 -1.33
CA MET A 20 -5.07 11.19 -0.54
C MET A 20 -5.90 10.10 0.15
N PHE A 21 -6.05 8.93 -0.45
CA PHE A 21 -6.92 7.87 0.07
C PHE A 21 -6.26 7.09 1.21
N LYS A 22 -5.07 6.55 0.99
CA LYS A 22 -4.44 5.56 1.88
C LYS A 22 -4.20 6.06 3.31
N PRO A 23 -3.63 7.26 3.56
CA PRO A 23 -3.47 7.78 4.91
C PRO A 23 -4.79 8.05 5.62
N ASN A 24 -5.78 8.55 4.89
CA ASN A 24 -7.07 8.92 5.46
C ASN A 24 -7.88 7.70 5.89
N ILE A 25 -7.97 6.66 5.06
CA ILE A 25 -8.72 5.45 5.42
C ILE A 25 -8.09 4.74 6.64
N SER A 26 -6.77 4.66 6.72
CA SER A 26 -6.08 4.08 7.87
C SER A 26 -6.33 4.86 9.16
N THR A 27 -6.33 6.20 9.09
CA THR A 27 -6.65 7.08 10.21
C THR A 27 -8.11 6.90 10.64
N MET A 28 -9.04 6.77 9.70
CA MET A 28 -10.46 6.51 10.01
C MET A 28 -10.65 5.20 10.76
N VAL A 29 -10.00 4.11 10.31
CA VAL A 29 -10.03 2.82 11.01
C VAL A 29 -9.51 2.97 12.43
N GLY A 30 -8.41 3.69 12.63
CA GLY A 30 -7.87 3.97 13.97
C GLY A 30 -8.81 4.76 14.89
N LYS A 31 -9.67 5.62 14.33
CA LYS A 31 -10.66 6.41 15.07
C LYS A 31 -11.96 5.65 15.41
N LEU A 32 -12.20 4.49 14.79
CA LEU A 32 -13.34 3.63 15.13
C LEU A 32 -13.20 3.00 16.52
N TYR A 33 -11.99 2.94 17.05
CA TYR A 33 -11.66 2.34 18.33
C TYR A 33 -11.01 3.37 19.24
N SER A 34 -11.36 3.37 20.53
CA SER A 34 -10.63 4.16 21.52
C SER A 34 -9.18 3.64 21.66
N ILE A 35 -8.27 4.47 22.18
CA ILE A 35 -6.85 4.09 22.34
C ILE A 35 -6.69 2.87 23.27
N ALA A 36 -7.58 2.72 24.26
CA ALA A 36 -7.57 1.64 25.23
C ALA A 36 -8.45 0.43 24.82
N ASP A 37 -9.07 0.44 23.64
CA ASP A 37 -9.93 -0.66 23.20
C ASP A 37 -9.09 -1.86 22.74
N GLU A 38 -9.21 -2.97 23.43
CA GLU A 38 -8.49 -4.22 23.12
C GLU A 38 -8.80 -4.76 21.71
N ARG A 39 -9.95 -4.38 21.12
CA ARG A 39 -10.37 -4.79 19.78
C ARG A 39 -9.68 -3.99 18.67
N ARG A 40 -8.97 -2.93 19.01
CA ARG A 40 -8.33 -2.04 18.02
C ARG A 40 -7.37 -2.80 17.11
N ASP A 41 -6.50 -3.63 17.67
CA ASP A 41 -5.55 -4.44 16.90
C ASP A 41 -6.24 -5.45 15.99
N SER A 42 -7.31 -6.08 16.47
CA SER A 42 -8.14 -6.97 15.67
C SER A 42 -8.83 -6.22 14.52
N GLY A 43 -9.30 -5.00 14.76
CA GLY A 43 -9.91 -4.13 13.75
C GLY A 43 -8.92 -3.80 12.62
N PHE A 44 -7.69 -3.44 12.96
CA PHE A 44 -6.63 -3.24 11.97
C PHE A 44 -6.27 -4.52 11.22
N THR A 45 -6.28 -5.68 11.90
CA THR A 45 -6.03 -6.97 11.25
C THR A 45 -7.11 -7.26 10.20
N ILE A 46 -8.40 -7.08 10.52
CA ILE A 46 -9.50 -7.25 9.57
C ILE A 46 -9.39 -6.28 8.40
N PHE A 47 -9.06 -5.02 8.69
CA PHE A 47 -8.83 -4.01 7.65
C PHE A 47 -7.70 -4.42 6.70
N TYR A 48 -6.58 -4.90 7.24
CA TYR A 48 -5.45 -5.39 6.46
C TYR A 48 -5.78 -6.64 5.64
N MET A 49 -6.58 -7.56 6.19
CA MET A 49 -7.10 -8.71 5.44
C MET A 49 -7.96 -8.25 4.26
N GLY A 50 -8.79 -7.22 4.42
CA GLY A 50 -9.59 -6.64 3.34
C GLY A 50 -8.71 -6.09 2.19
N ILE A 51 -7.60 -5.42 2.52
CA ILE A 51 -6.61 -4.97 1.51
C ILE A 51 -6.03 -6.17 0.75
N ASN A 52 -5.64 -7.22 1.47
CA ASN A 52 -5.06 -8.42 0.86
C ASN A 52 -6.09 -9.24 0.07
N MET A 53 -7.36 -9.22 0.46
CA MET A 53 -8.43 -9.81 -0.36
C MET A 53 -8.51 -9.12 -1.74
N GLY A 54 -8.44 -7.79 -1.77
CA GLY A 54 -8.36 -7.03 -3.02
C GLY A 54 -7.10 -7.37 -3.82
N ALA A 55 -5.94 -7.42 -3.17
CA ALA A 55 -4.66 -7.77 -3.79
C ALA A 55 -4.61 -9.22 -4.30
N PHE A 56 -5.37 -10.12 -3.72
CA PHE A 56 -5.53 -11.50 -4.22
C PHE A 56 -6.44 -11.57 -5.46
N ILE A 57 -7.62 -10.94 -5.39
CA ILE A 57 -8.63 -11.05 -6.45
C ILE A 57 -8.25 -10.23 -7.70
N ALA A 58 -7.68 -9.03 -7.49
CA ALA A 58 -7.45 -8.09 -8.59
C ALA A 58 -6.54 -8.64 -9.70
N PRO A 59 -5.35 -9.25 -9.45
CA PRO A 59 -4.50 -9.76 -10.51
C PRO A 59 -5.13 -10.93 -11.27
N ILE A 60 -5.91 -11.77 -10.57
CA ILE A 60 -6.62 -12.90 -11.19
C ILE A 60 -7.68 -12.37 -12.17
N PHE A 61 -8.51 -11.44 -11.69
CA PHE A 61 -9.59 -10.86 -12.47
C PHE A 61 -9.05 -10.01 -13.64
N THR A 62 -8.07 -9.15 -13.37
CA THR A 62 -7.50 -8.29 -14.40
C THR A 62 -6.67 -9.06 -15.42
N GLY A 63 -5.96 -10.11 -15.00
CA GLY A 63 -5.26 -11.02 -15.90
C GLY A 63 -6.26 -11.70 -16.84
N TRP A 64 -7.34 -12.27 -16.31
CA TRP A 64 -8.39 -12.89 -17.11
C TRP A 64 -9.05 -11.89 -18.11
N LEU A 65 -9.35 -10.66 -17.67
CA LEU A 65 -9.87 -9.63 -18.57
C LEU A 65 -8.89 -9.32 -19.70
N ALA A 66 -7.59 -9.18 -19.38
CA ALA A 66 -6.58 -8.75 -20.33
C ALA A 66 -6.28 -9.80 -21.40
N THR A 67 -6.22 -11.08 -21.02
CA THR A 67 -5.69 -12.14 -21.87
C THR A 67 -6.73 -13.14 -22.37
N SER A 68 -7.84 -13.30 -21.63
CA SER A 68 -8.84 -14.33 -21.98
C SER A 68 -10.13 -13.74 -22.52
N LEU A 69 -10.60 -12.58 -22.01
CA LEU A 69 -11.89 -12.02 -22.40
C LEU A 69 -11.75 -11.00 -23.53
N PHE A 70 -10.82 -10.06 -23.43
CA PHE A 70 -10.68 -8.94 -24.37
C PHE A 70 -9.37 -8.94 -25.16
N GLY A 71 -8.45 -9.83 -24.86
CA GLY A 71 -7.16 -9.94 -25.51
C GLY A 71 -6.65 -11.38 -25.57
N THR A 72 -5.37 -11.52 -25.81
CA THR A 72 -4.63 -12.78 -25.80
C THR A 72 -3.33 -12.62 -25.03
N ASP A 73 -2.66 -13.71 -24.70
CA ASP A 73 -1.33 -13.65 -24.04
C ASP A 73 -0.30 -12.89 -24.86
N ALA A 74 -0.38 -12.97 -26.21
CA ALA A 74 0.51 -12.24 -27.11
C ALA A 74 0.16 -10.75 -27.25
N ALA A 75 -1.10 -10.37 -27.01
CA ALA A 75 -1.61 -9.01 -27.15
C ALA A 75 -2.64 -8.70 -26.05
N PRO A 76 -2.18 -8.46 -24.80
CA PRO A 76 -3.06 -8.18 -23.68
C PRO A 76 -3.81 -6.86 -23.84
N ALA A 77 -5.09 -6.87 -23.55
CA ALA A 77 -5.99 -5.71 -23.72
C ALA A 77 -6.07 -4.85 -22.43
N TYR A 78 -4.96 -4.26 -22.00
CA TYR A 78 -4.85 -3.50 -20.74
C TYR A 78 -5.81 -2.31 -20.63
N GLN A 79 -6.28 -1.71 -21.75
CA GLN A 79 -7.26 -0.63 -21.72
C GLN A 79 -8.56 -1.04 -21.00
N TYR A 80 -9.00 -2.27 -21.17
CA TYR A 80 -10.21 -2.78 -20.49
C TYR A 80 -9.95 -3.05 -19.00
N VAL A 81 -8.71 -3.42 -18.63
CA VAL A 81 -8.30 -3.56 -17.23
C VAL A 81 -8.38 -2.23 -16.50
N PHE A 82 -7.83 -1.16 -17.08
CA PHE A 82 -7.92 0.18 -16.49
C PHE A 82 -9.37 0.67 -16.42
N GLY A 83 -10.16 0.39 -17.47
CA GLY A 83 -11.60 0.69 -17.47
C GLY A 83 -12.35 -0.03 -16.35
N ALA A 84 -12.12 -1.32 -16.17
CA ALA A 84 -12.71 -2.13 -15.10
C ALA A 84 -12.30 -1.63 -13.71
N ALA A 85 -11.03 -1.25 -13.53
CA ALA A 85 -10.55 -0.65 -12.28
C ALA A 85 -11.27 0.68 -12.00
N GLY A 86 -11.46 1.54 -13.01
CA GLY A 86 -12.22 2.78 -12.89
C GLY A 86 -13.67 2.54 -12.45
N VAL A 87 -14.35 1.58 -13.06
CA VAL A 87 -15.72 1.18 -12.68
C VAL A 87 -15.75 0.65 -11.24
N GLY A 88 -14.79 -0.19 -10.85
CA GLY A 88 -14.65 -0.68 -9.48
C GLY A 88 -14.46 0.44 -8.46
N MET A 89 -13.66 1.47 -8.79
CA MET A 89 -13.47 2.64 -7.93
C MET A 89 -14.75 3.48 -7.80
N LEU A 90 -15.50 3.68 -8.89
CA LEU A 90 -16.80 4.36 -8.83
C LEU A 90 -17.80 3.58 -7.97
N PHE A 91 -17.87 2.27 -8.13
CA PHE A 91 -18.70 1.41 -7.28
C PHE A 91 -18.32 1.55 -5.80
N SER A 92 -17.02 1.52 -5.49
CA SER A 92 -16.48 1.69 -4.14
C SER A 92 -16.88 3.05 -3.53
N LEU A 93 -16.81 4.13 -4.34
CA LEU A 93 -17.21 5.48 -3.93
C LEU A 93 -18.71 5.54 -3.62
N VAL A 94 -19.56 4.96 -4.46
CA VAL A 94 -21.01 4.88 -4.27
C VAL A 94 -21.33 4.09 -3.00
N TRP A 95 -20.67 2.93 -2.83
CA TRP A 95 -20.83 2.10 -1.62
C TRP A 95 -20.44 2.85 -0.35
N PHE A 96 -19.28 3.54 -0.38
CA PHE A 96 -18.83 4.37 0.73
C PHE A 96 -19.81 5.50 1.04
N TYR A 97 -20.37 6.16 0.02
CA TYR A 97 -21.34 7.22 0.19
C TYR A 97 -22.58 6.75 0.97
N PHE A 98 -23.12 5.58 0.67
CA PHE A 98 -24.25 4.99 1.40
C PHE A 98 -23.83 4.48 2.78
N GLY A 99 -22.66 3.86 2.89
CA GLY A 99 -22.11 3.30 4.13
C GLY A 99 -21.64 4.33 5.14
N ARG A 100 -21.36 5.56 4.75
CA ARG A 100 -20.80 6.61 5.63
C ARG A 100 -21.64 6.91 6.87
N ARG A 101 -22.94 6.66 6.84
CA ARG A 101 -23.84 6.83 8.00
C ARG A 101 -23.45 5.92 9.17
N GLN A 102 -22.89 4.75 8.89
CA GLN A 102 -22.44 3.80 9.91
C GLN A 102 -21.17 4.28 10.64
N LEU A 103 -20.44 5.24 10.06
CA LEU A 103 -19.23 5.81 10.64
C LEU A 103 -19.50 6.86 11.73
N GLN A 104 -20.76 7.19 12.00
CA GLN A 104 -21.17 8.10 13.09
C GLN A 104 -20.39 9.44 13.12
N GLY A 105 -20.09 10.00 11.95
CA GLY A 105 -19.35 11.25 11.82
C GLY A 105 -17.83 11.10 11.81
N ILE A 106 -17.26 9.91 11.99
CA ILE A 106 -15.83 9.67 11.84
C ILE A 106 -15.41 9.98 10.39
N GLY A 107 -14.38 10.82 10.24
CA GLY A 107 -13.95 11.32 8.94
C GLY A 107 -14.69 12.58 8.46
N SER A 108 -15.68 13.05 9.21
CA SER A 108 -16.28 14.36 8.97
C SER A 108 -15.33 15.49 9.40
N PRO A 109 -15.36 16.66 8.73
CA PRO A 109 -14.56 17.80 9.16
C PRO A 109 -14.95 18.20 10.60
N PRO A 110 -13.97 18.68 11.42
CA PRO A 110 -14.25 19.22 12.74
C PRO A 110 -15.32 20.33 12.67
N ALA A 111 -16.17 20.41 13.69
CA ALA A 111 -17.23 21.43 13.74
C ALA A 111 -16.71 22.88 13.68
N GLU A 112 -15.47 23.09 14.14
CA GLU A 112 -14.76 24.38 14.11
C GLU A 112 -14.03 24.62 12.76
N ALA A 113 -14.03 23.66 11.85
CA ALA A 113 -13.37 23.84 10.56
C ALA A 113 -14.16 24.84 9.71
N PRO A 114 -13.54 25.93 9.25
CA PRO A 114 -14.19 26.83 8.30
C PRO A 114 -14.56 26.04 7.05
N GLY A 115 -15.84 26.09 6.71
CA GLY A 115 -16.57 25.25 5.78
C GLY A 115 -15.94 24.93 4.42
N ARG A 116 -16.70 25.24 3.37
CA ARG A 116 -16.46 24.90 1.96
C ARG A 116 -15.09 25.35 1.41
N GLU A 117 -14.49 26.38 1.98
CA GLU A 117 -13.21 26.96 1.52
C GLU A 117 -12.04 25.98 1.63
N ARG A 118 -11.92 25.22 2.72
CA ARG A 118 -10.86 24.23 2.86
C ARG A 118 -10.97 23.09 1.85
N LEU A 119 -12.19 22.66 1.54
CA LEU A 119 -12.41 21.67 0.50
C LEU A 119 -11.93 22.19 -0.85
N VAL A 120 -12.20 23.45 -1.16
CA VAL A 120 -11.72 24.09 -2.40
C VAL A 120 -10.20 24.16 -2.41
N TYR A 121 -9.55 24.59 -1.33
CA TYR A 121 -8.08 24.63 -1.26
C TYR A 121 -7.43 23.24 -1.41
N VAL A 122 -7.98 22.21 -0.74
CA VAL A 122 -7.48 20.84 -0.88
C VAL A 122 -7.68 20.33 -2.31
N SER A 123 -8.83 20.62 -2.93
CA SER A 123 -9.10 20.22 -4.30
C SER A 123 -8.18 20.91 -5.30
N ILE A 124 -7.97 22.22 -5.16
CA ILE A 124 -7.03 22.97 -5.98
C ILE A 124 -5.61 22.45 -5.78
N GLY A 125 -5.19 22.23 -4.52
CA GLY A 125 -3.89 21.67 -4.21
C GLY A 125 -3.68 20.32 -4.87
N ALA A 126 -4.65 19.41 -4.78
CA ALA A 126 -4.61 18.12 -5.44
C ALA A 126 -4.49 18.25 -6.98
N LEU A 127 -5.27 19.14 -7.58
CA LEU A 127 -5.21 19.40 -9.02
C LEU A 127 -3.84 19.99 -9.45
N CYS A 128 -3.24 20.85 -8.63
CA CYS A 128 -1.90 21.40 -8.89
C CYS A 128 -0.79 20.36 -8.75
N VAL A 129 -0.98 19.33 -7.93
CA VAL A 129 0.01 18.24 -7.76
C VAL A 129 0.00 17.28 -8.96
N ILE A 130 -1.12 17.13 -9.69
CA ILE A 130 -1.18 16.23 -10.87
C ILE A 130 -0.14 16.60 -11.94
N PRO A 131 -0.02 17.86 -12.41
CA PRO A 131 1.04 18.23 -13.35
C PRO A 131 2.45 17.99 -12.82
N LEU A 132 2.67 18.23 -11.52
CA LEU A 132 3.95 17.93 -10.87
C LEU A 132 4.28 16.43 -10.97
N MET A 133 3.32 15.55 -10.65
CA MET A 133 3.48 14.10 -10.77
C MET A 133 3.72 13.69 -12.22
N TYR A 134 3.02 14.32 -13.17
CA TYR A 134 3.27 14.09 -14.60
C TYR A 134 4.73 14.41 -14.98
N VAL A 135 5.25 15.56 -14.55
CA VAL A 135 6.66 15.92 -14.79
C VAL A 135 7.59 14.89 -14.17
N LEU A 136 7.35 14.49 -12.93
CA LEU A 136 8.17 13.47 -12.25
C LEU A 136 8.15 12.11 -12.95
N LEU A 137 7.04 11.75 -13.60
CA LEU A 137 6.96 10.53 -14.43
C LEU A 137 7.71 10.66 -15.78
N THR A 138 8.08 11.87 -16.20
CA THR A 138 8.75 12.12 -17.47
C THR A 138 10.26 12.30 -17.36
N ILE A 139 10.77 12.69 -16.19
CA ILE A 139 12.21 13.02 -16.00
C ILE A 139 13.13 11.80 -15.99
N GLY A 140 12.58 10.59 -16.05
CA GLY A 140 13.36 9.34 -15.99
C GLY A 140 13.59 8.83 -14.58
N ALA A 141 13.85 7.52 -14.48
CA ALA A 141 13.94 6.83 -13.19
C ALA A 141 15.10 7.33 -12.31
N GLU A 142 16.23 7.64 -12.92
CA GLU A 142 17.42 8.10 -12.20
C GLU A 142 17.21 9.48 -11.56
N ALA A 143 16.71 10.44 -12.32
CA ALA A 143 16.40 11.77 -11.79
C ALA A 143 15.31 11.72 -10.73
N LEU A 144 14.27 10.88 -10.93
CA LEU A 144 13.22 10.66 -9.93
C LEU A 144 13.82 10.10 -8.63
N GLN A 145 14.74 9.14 -8.70
CA GLN A 145 15.43 8.60 -7.54
C GLN A 145 16.17 9.68 -6.74
N TYR A 146 16.90 10.57 -7.41
CA TYR A 146 17.57 11.69 -6.72
C TYR A 146 16.58 12.63 -6.05
N VAL A 147 15.48 12.98 -6.71
CA VAL A 147 14.43 13.83 -6.12
C VAL A 147 13.81 13.19 -4.88
N LEU A 148 13.44 11.91 -4.96
CA LEU A 148 12.85 11.19 -3.82
C LEU A 148 13.84 11.03 -2.67
N THR A 149 15.12 10.76 -2.96
CA THR A 149 16.17 10.66 -1.95
C THR A 149 16.40 12.01 -1.26
N ALA A 150 16.45 13.09 -2.02
CA ALA A 150 16.60 14.45 -1.46
C ALA A 150 15.42 14.84 -0.57
N LEU A 151 14.19 14.52 -1.01
CA LEU A 151 12.99 14.73 -0.21
C LEU A 151 13.01 13.92 1.09
N PHE A 152 13.39 12.64 1.03
CA PHE A 152 13.50 11.80 2.21
C PHE A 152 14.51 12.34 3.22
N ILE A 153 15.71 12.70 2.74
CA ILE A 153 16.76 13.29 3.60
C ILE A 153 16.28 14.63 4.20
N GLY A 154 15.69 15.50 3.38
CA GLY A 154 15.17 16.78 3.83
C GLY A 154 14.11 16.63 4.92
N LEU A 155 13.15 15.72 4.74
CA LEU A 155 12.13 15.42 5.75
C LEU A 155 12.74 14.81 7.02
N ALA A 156 13.70 13.90 6.91
CA ALA A 156 14.39 13.31 8.06
C ALA A 156 15.14 14.36 8.87
N VAL A 157 15.85 15.28 8.19
CA VAL A 157 16.54 16.41 8.83
C VAL A 157 15.55 17.35 9.50
N MET A 158 14.45 17.69 8.82
CA MET A 158 13.39 18.53 9.40
C MET A 158 12.83 17.94 10.69
N LEU A 159 12.44 16.65 10.65
CA LEU A 159 11.93 15.94 11.82
C LEU A 159 12.96 15.88 12.96
N MET A 160 14.25 15.68 12.63
CA MET A 160 15.31 15.68 13.62
C MET A 160 15.48 17.07 14.28
N ILE A 161 15.42 18.14 13.49
CA ILE A 161 15.49 19.52 14.02
C ILE A 161 14.32 19.80 14.96
N GLU A 162 13.09 19.40 14.56
CA GLU A 162 11.91 19.56 15.42
C GLU A 162 12.04 18.73 16.70
N GLY A 163 12.45 17.47 16.60
CA GLY A 163 12.68 16.61 17.76
C GLY A 163 13.71 17.18 18.73
N ILE A 164 14.80 17.76 18.23
CA ILE A 164 15.82 18.44 19.08
C ILE A 164 15.22 19.68 19.75
N ARG A 165 14.41 20.48 19.05
CA ARG A 165 13.76 21.70 19.59
C ARG A 165 12.75 21.39 20.69
N GLU A 166 12.04 20.28 20.59
CA GLU A 166 11.04 19.85 21.58
C GLU A 166 11.66 19.20 22.83
N GLY A 167 12.97 18.91 22.83
CA GLY A 167 13.72 18.40 23.96
C GLY A 167 14.15 16.94 23.84
N ALA A 168 14.88 16.46 24.87
CA ALA A 168 15.58 15.17 24.82
C ALA A 168 14.65 13.97 24.52
N VAL A 169 13.47 13.94 25.13
CA VAL A 169 12.52 12.83 24.94
C VAL A 169 11.98 12.79 23.51
N ALA A 170 11.64 13.95 22.91
CA ALA A 170 11.18 14.04 21.54
C ALA A 170 12.30 13.66 20.55
N ARG A 171 13.51 14.16 20.78
CA ARG A 171 14.70 13.78 20.00
C ARG A 171 14.91 12.27 19.98
N ASP A 172 14.89 11.62 21.14
CA ASP A 172 15.16 10.18 21.25
C ASP A 172 14.04 9.35 20.57
N ARG A 173 12.79 9.81 20.63
CA ARG A 173 11.66 9.23 19.87
C ARG A 173 11.85 9.40 18.36
N THR A 174 12.31 10.56 17.92
CA THR A 174 12.60 10.82 16.49
C THR A 174 13.74 9.93 15.99
N ILE A 175 14.81 9.77 16.77
CA ILE A 175 15.90 8.84 16.43
C ILE A 175 15.37 7.42 16.30
N ALA A 176 14.58 6.93 17.25
CA ALA A 176 14.00 5.60 17.21
C ALA A 176 13.11 5.42 15.97
N MET A 177 12.29 6.42 15.62
CA MET A 177 11.45 6.42 14.43
C MET A 177 12.28 6.36 13.14
N LEU A 178 13.33 7.16 13.01
CA LEU A 178 14.22 7.18 11.84
C LEU A 178 14.98 5.86 11.67
N LEU A 179 15.39 5.23 12.78
CA LEU A 179 15.98 3.88 12.75
C LEU A 179 14.98 2.84 12.22
N ILE A 180 13.73 2.88 12.70
CA ILE A 180 12.67 2.00 12.19
C ILE A 180 12.44 2.25 10.70
N PHE A 181 12.45 3.50 10.24
CA PHE A 181 12.31 3.84 8.82
C PHE A 181 13.45 3.28 7.97
N ALA A 182 14.71 3.34 8.46
CA ALA A 182 15.84 2.75 7.75
C ALA A 182 15.67 1.23 7.55
N PHE A 183 15.26 0.51 8.57
CA PHE A 183 14.96 -0.93 8.46
C PHE A 183 13.73 -1.20 7.60
N ASN A 184 12.72 -0.32 7.64
CA ASN A 184 11.54 -0.44 6.79
C ASN A 184 11.87 -0.26 5.31
N ILE A 185 12.81 0.63 4.96
CA ILE A 185 13.32 0.77 3.58
C ILE A 185 13.94 -0.56 3.12
N LEU A 186 14.78 -1.18 3.95
CA LEU A 186 15.38 -2.48 3.62
C LEU A 186 14.32 -3.56 3.41
N PHE A 187 13.30 -3.62 4.27
CA PHE A 187 12.21 -4.57 4.10
C PHE A 187 11.49 -4.39 2.75
N TRP A 188 11.07 -3.17 2.44
CA TRP A 188 10.35 -2.88 1.20
C TRP A 188 11.20 -3.07 -0.04
N MET A 189 12.50 -2.77 0.03
CA MET A 189 13.44 -3.01 -1.07
C MET A 189 13.45 -4.47 -1.50
N PHE A 190 13.42 -5.40 -0.56
CA PHE A 190 13.34 -6.83 -0.86
C PHE A 190 11.93 -7.29 -1.20
N TYR A 191 10.92 -6.81 -0.49
CA TYR A 191 9.52 -7.20 -0.71
C TYR A 191 9.02 -6.81 -2.11
N GLU A 192 9.35 -5.61 -2.59
CA GLU A 192 8.94 -5.11 -3.91
C GLU A 192 9.62 -5.84 -5.08
N GLN A 193 10.59 -6.72 -4.83
CA GLN A 193 11.13 -7.61 -5.86
C GLN A 193 10.05 -8.56 -6.41
N ALA A 194 8.95 -8.76 -5.69
CA ALA A 194 7.79 -9.51 -6.17
C ALA A 194 7.27 -8.99 -7.53
N GLY A 195 7.21 -7.67 -7.71
CA GLY A 195 6.75 -7.04 -8.95
C GLY A 195 7.78 -6.98 -10.08
N ASN A 196 9.04 -7.31 -9.82
CA ASN A 196 10.14 -7.22 -10.78
C ASN A 196 10.87 -8.55 -10.92
N SER A 197 11.87 -8.82 -10.08
CA SER A 197 12.75 -9.99 -10.19
C SER A 197 11.99 -11.31 -10.07
N PHE A 198 11.00 -11.40 -9.18
CA PHE A 198 10.22 -12.64 -9.03
C PHE A 198 9.22 -12.82 -10.16
N THR A 199 8.69 -11.76 -10.74
CA THR A 199 7.86 -11.86 -11.94
C THR A 199 8.69 -12.34 -13.12
N PHE A 200 9.92 -11.85 -13.28
CA PHE A 200 10.86 -12.32 -14.29
C PHE A 200 11.23 -13.80 -14.08
N LEU A 201 11.54 -14.19 -12.84
CA LEU A 201 11.82 -15.58 -12.47
C LEU A 201 10.62 -16.49 -12.83
N ALA A 202 9.41 -16.06 -12.46
CA ALA A 202 8.19 -16.79 -12.75
C ALA A 202 7.91 -16.94 -14.25
N ASP A 203 8.27 -15.94 -15.05
CA ASP A 203 8.02 -15.93 -16.49
C ASP A 203 9.06 -16.75 -17.26
N GLN A 204 10.35 -16.66 -16.90
CA GLN A 204 11.46 -17.19 -17.70
C GLN A 204 12.05 -18.50 -17.17
N ILE A 205 11.91 -18.80 -15.88
CA ILE A 205 12.64 -19.89 -15.23
C ILE A 205 11.69 -20.95 -14.66
N VAL A 206 10.58 -20.54 -14.04
CA VAL A 206 9.64 -21.47 -13.40
C VAL A 206 8.85 -22.25 -14.44
N ASN A 207 8.81 -23.57 -14.31
CA ASN A 207 7.88 -24.36 -15.11
C ASN A 207 6.44 -24.13 -14.65
N ARG A 208 5.68 -23.43 -15.49
CA ARG A 208 4.29 -23.04 -15.23
C ARG A 208 3.26 -24.04 -15.75
N ASP A 209 3.70 -25.12 -16.41
CA ASP A 209 2.80 -26.15 -16.90
C ASP A 209 2.42 -27.12 -15.76
N LEU A 210 1.14 -27.13 -15.43
CA LEU A 210 0.54 -27.99 -14.40
C LEU A 210 -0.25 -29.16 -15.03
N GLY A 211 0.27 -29.74 -16.10
CA GLY A 211 -0.36 -30.89 -16.76
C GLY A 211 -1.50 -30.48 -17.71
N GLY A 212 -1.23 -29.52 -18.58
CA GLY A 212 -2.17 -29.01 -19.59
C GLY A 212 -2.83 -27.68 -19.24
N PHE A 213 -2.54 -27.16 -18.05
CA PHE A 213 -2.90 -25.79 -17.67
C PHE A 213 -1.62 -24.97 -17.42
N VAL A 214 -1.41 -23.93 -18.20
CA VAL A 214 -0.29 -22.99 -18.00
C VAL A 214 -0.69 -21.92 -17.01
N PHE A 215 -0.04 -21.90 -15.83
CA PHE A 215 -0.29 -20.92 -14.79
C PHE A 215 0.10 -19.50 -15.26
N PRO A 216 -0.83 -18.54 -15.34
CA PRO A 216 -0.53 -17.19 -15.83
C PRO A 216 0.47 -16.47 -14.94
N THR A 217 1.48 -15.81 -15.53
CA THR A 217 2.51 -15.06 -14.77
C THR A 217 1.90 -13.99 -13.86
N ALA A 218 0.83 -13.29 -14.31
CA ALA A 218 0.14 -12.28 -13.52
C ALA A 218 -0.42 -12.82 -12.19
N TRP A 219 -0.78 -14.10 -12.12
CA TRP A 219 -1.36 -14.71 -10.91
C TRP A 219 -0.34 -14.92 -9.78
N PHE A 220 0.96 -14.93 -10.09
CA PHE A 220 1.99 -14.97 -9.05
C PHE A 220 1.91 -13.76 -8.12
N GLN A 221 1.41 -12.60 -8.59
CA GLN A 221 1.18 -11.42 -7.76
C GLN A 221 0.11 -11.62 -6.68
N SER A 222 -0.77 -12.62 -6.84
CA SER A 222 -1.79 -12.96 -5.85
C SER A 222 -1.26 -13.86 -4.73
N VAL A 223 -0.13 -14.55 -4.93
CA VAL A 223 0.40 -15.53 -3.97
C VAL A 223 0.76 -14.91 -2.61
N PRO A 224 1.48 -13.77 -2.53
CA PRO A 224 1.76 -13.13 -1.25
C PRO A 224 0.50 -12.71 -0.49
N ALA A 225 -0.49 -12.19 -1.21
CA ALA A 225 -1.76 -11.79 -0.62
C ALA A 225 -2.55 -12.99 -0.07
N LEU A 226 -2.57 -14.11 -0.80
CA LEU A 226 -3.17 -15.37 -0.33
C LEU A 226 -2.47 -15.87 0.94
N ALA A 227 -1.13 -15.87 0.95
CA ALA A 227 -0.35 -16.26 2.12
C ALA A 227 -0.68 -15.39 3.35
N VAL A 228 -0.82 -14.07 3.18
CA VAL A 228 -1.25 -13.18 4.28
C VAL A 228 -2.65 -13.55 4.78
N ILE A 229 -3.62 -13.76 3.88
CA ILE A 229 -5.00 -14.12 4.27
C ILE A 229 -5.01 -15.43 5.07
N MET A 230 -4.24 -16.42 4.66
CA MET A 230 -4.18 -17.74 5.31
C MET A 230 -3.42 -17.69 6.64
N LEU A 231 -2.30 -16.97 6.69
CA LEU A 231 -1.41 -16.96 7.85
C LEU A 231 -1.80 -15.92 8.90
N ALA A 232 -2.48 -14.84 8.53
CA ALA A 232 -2.85 -13.78 9.48
C ALA A 232 -3.65 -14.29 10.68
N PRO A 233 -4.66 -15.17 10.55
CA PRO A 233 -5.37 -15.75 11.69
C PRO A 233 -4.46 -16.59 12.59
N VAL A 234 -3.54 -17.35 12.00
CA VAL A 234 -2.57 -18.20 12.73
C VAL A 234 -1.60 -17.34 13.53
N VAL A 235 -1.06 -16.31 12.91
CA VAL A 235 -0.15 -15.36 13.55
C VAL A 235 -0.87 -14.54 14.64
N ALA A 236 -2.10 -14.10 14.39
CA ALA A 236 -2.91 -13.40 15.38
C ALA A 236 -3.17 -14.29 16.61
N TRP A 237 -3.55 -15.55 16.41
CA TRP A 237 -3.68 -16.53 17.48
C TRP A 237 -2.36 -16.72 18.23
N LEU A 238 -1.24 -16.88 17.53
CA LEU A 238 0.08 -17.03 18.12
C LEU A 238 0.44 -15.84 19.04
N TRP A 239 0.19 -14.60 18.62
CA TRP A 239 0.45 -13.42 19.45
C TRP A 239 -0.40 -13.38 20.71
N VAL A 240 -1.66 -13.74 20.64
CA VAL A 240 -2.55 -13.84 21.81
C VAL A 240 -2.08 -14.95 22.75
N TRP A 241 -1.69 -16.10 22.20
CA TRP A 241 -1.18 -17.23 22.98
C TRP A 241 0.14 -16.88 23.70
N LEU A 242 1.06 -16.19 23.03
CA LEU A 242 2.30 -15.71 23.63
C LEU A 242 2.04 -14.62 24.69
N ALA A 243 1.09 -13.73 24.46
CA ALA A 243 0.72 -12.69 25.42
C ALA A 243 0.18 -13.29 26.71
N LYS A 244 -0.68 -14.30 26.66
CA LYS A 244 -1.18 -15.02 27.84
C LYS A 244 -0.08 -15.70 28.66
N ARG A 245 1.09 -15.95 28.06
CA ARG A 245 2.27 -16.54 28.72
C ARG A 245 3.35 -15.55 29.10
N ASN A 246 3.08 -14.26 28.94
CA ASN A 246 4.07 -13.17 29.13
C ASN A 246 5.33 -13.31 28.23
N LEU A 247 5.20 -13.98 27.08
CA LEU A 247 6.25 -14.20 26.09
C LEU A 247 6.05 -13.36 24.80
N ASN A 248 5.07 -12.46 24.78
CA ASN A 248 4.78 -11.65 23.60
C ASN A 248 5.97 -10.73 23.28
N PRO A 249 6.58 -10.83 22.09
CA PRO A 249 7.68 -9.97 21.71
C PRO A 249 7.25 -8.50 21.62
N SER A 250 8.13 -7.59 21.97
CA SER A 250 7.90 -6.16 21.73
C SER A 250 7.75 -5.85 20.23
N ILE A 251 7.10 -4.73 19.90
CA ILE A 251 6.90 -4.30 18.52
C ILE A 251 8.19 -4.31 17.69
N PRO A 252 9.34 -3.75 18.18
CA PRO A 252 10.59 -3.84 17.44
C PRO A 252 11.10 -5.27 17.21
N ARG A 253 10.86 -6.19 18.17
CA ARG A 253 11.23 -7.61 17.99
C ARG A 253 10.37 -8.30 16.94
N LYS A 254 9.07 -8.01 16.89
CA LYS A 254 8.17 -8.52 15.84
C LYS A 254 8.60 -8.02 14.46
N PHE A 255 8.98 -6.75 14.37
CA PHE A 255 9.53 -6.16 13.16
C PHE A 255 10.84 -6.84 12.72
N GLY A 256 11.76 -7.07 13.66
CA GLY A 256 13.00 -7.81 13.41
C GLY A 256 12.78 -9.25 12.92
N LEU A 257 11.77 -9.94 13.48
CA LEU A 257 11.36 -11.26 12.98
C LEU A 257 10.88 -11.20 11.52
N GLY A 258 10.09 -10.17 11.16
CA GLY A 258 9.66 -9.97 9.77
C GLY A 258 10.84 -9.80 8.81
N LEU A 259 11.83 -9.00 9.18
CA LEU A 259 13.08 -8.84 8.40
C LEU A 259 13.85 -10.15 8.28
N LEU A 260 13.97 -10.88 9.39
CA LEU A 260 14.67 -12.19 9.41
C LEU A 260 14.02 -13.19 8.45
N PHE A 261 12.69 -13.36 8.53
CA PHE A 261 11.97 -14.27 7.64
C PHE A 261 12.03 -13.84 6.18
N ASN A 262 11.97 -12.53 5.91
CA ASN A 262 12.14 -12.00 4.55
C ASN A 262 13.55 -12.31 4.02
N GLY A 263 14.61 -12.11 4.83
CA GLY A 263 15.98 -12.46 4.45
C GLY A 263 16.17 -13.97 4.22
N LEU A 264 15.61 -14.81 5.10
CA LEU A 264 15.66 -16.26 4.94
C LEU A 264 14.97 -16.74 3.66
N ALA A 265 13.89 -16.10 3.23
CA ALA A 265 13.22 -16.43 1.97
C ALA A 265 14.16 -16.28 0.77
N PHE A 266 15.00 -15.25 0.73
CA PHE A 266 15.99 -15.04 -0.33
C PHE A 266 17.15 -16.05 -0.31
N LEU A 267 17.41 -16.69 0.83
CA LEU A 267 18.41 -17.76 0.91
C LEU A 267 17.88 -19.10 0.41
N LEU A 268 16.57 -19.24 0.25
CA LEU A 268 15.91 -20.44 -0.27
C LEU A 268 15.69 -20.39 -1.79
N LEU A 269 15.83 -19.22 -2.39
CA LEU A 269 15.73 -18.98 -3.84
C LEU A 269 17.09 -19.11 -4.53
#